data_a9ace704157696b9200d5ef7f6c14b20
#
_entry.id   a9ace704157696b9200d5ef7f6c14b20
#
_cell.length_a   1.000
_cell.length_b   1.000
_cell.length_c   1.000
_cell.angle_alpha   90.00
_cell.angle_beta   90.00
_cell.angle_gamma   90.00
#
_symmetry.space_group_name_H-M   'P 1'
#
loop_
_entity.id
_entity.type
_entity.pdbx_description
1 polymer ?
#
loop_
_entity_poly.entity_id
_entity_poly.type
_entity_poly.pdbx_seq_one_letter_code
_entity_poly.pdbx_strand_id
1 'polypeptide(L)'
;MQYALMIYAEPGYAEGLPEAEREAVLAEFTALLDDPRCVASAQLQPAETATCVRVAGGRTLMTDGPFADTKEVLGGLFLVEAANLDEVLELAARVPVTRFGGVVEVRPVVTR
;
A
#
# COMPACT_ATOMS: atom_id res chain seq x y z
N MET A 1 -8.06 -9.25 15.45
CA MET A 1 -6.68 -9.29 14.92
C MET A 1 -6.43 -8.16 13.97
N GLN A 2 -5.24 -7.61 14.02
CA GLN A 2 -4.85 -6.58 13.06
C GLN A 2 -4.07 -7.19 11.92
N TYR A 3 -4.28 -6.61 10.74
CA TYR A 3 -3.58 -6.97 9.50
C TYR A 3 -3.08 -5.72 8.81
N ALA A 4 -1.90 -5.80 8.22
CA ALA A 4 -1.39 -4.77 7.34
C ALA A 4 -1.70 -5.15 5.89
N LEU A 5 -2.24 -4.21 5.13
CA LEU A 5 -2.45 -4.33 3.70
C LEU A 5 -1.44 -3.40 3.04
N MET A 6 -0.40 -3.95 2.46
CA MET A 6 0.65 -3.18 1.79
C MET A 6 0.36 -3.14 0.31
N ILE A 7 0.28 -1.95 -0.25
CA ILE A 7 -0.21 -1.71 -1.60
C ILE A 7 0.97 -1.46 -2.53
N TYR A 8 1.15 -2.36 -3.48
CA TYR A 8 2.20 -2.26 -4.50
C TYR A 8 1.58 -2.04 -5.86
N ALA A 9 2.08 -1.06 -6.60
CA ALA A 9 1.62 -0.78 -7.94
C ALA A 9 2.75 -0.21 -8.78
N GLU A 10 2.62 -0.32 -10.09
CA GLU A 10 3.54 0.32 -11.02
C GLU A 10 3.32 1.85 -10.92
N PRO A 11 4.41 2.65 -10.84
CA PRO A 11 4.27 4.10 -10.79
C PRO A 11 3.44 4.63 -11.95
N GLY A 12 2.51 5.54 -11.66
CA GLY A 12 1.68 6.14 -12.68
C GLY A 12 0.58 5.26 -13.25
N TYR A 13 0.26 4.14 -12.62
CA TYR A 13 -0.75 3.20 -13.13
C TYR A 13 -2.10 3.85 -13.43
N ALA A 14 -2.46 4.91 -12.70
CA ALA A 14 -3.75 5.60 -12.87
C ALA A 14 -3.69 6.79 -13.80
N GLU A 15 -2.51 7.24 -14.21
CA GLU A 15 -2.36 8.46 -15.00
C GLU A 15 -2.96 8.36 -16.40
N GLY A 16 -2.91 7.16 -17.00
CA GLY A 16 -3.46 6.91 -18.32
C GLY A 16 -4.95 6.60 -18.35
N LEU A 17 -5.61 6.57 -17.20
CA LEU A 17 -7.04 6.24 -17.14
C LEU A 17 -7.91 7.43 -17.54
N PRO A 18 -9.07 7.18 -18.19
CA PRO A 18 -10.06 8.21 -18.39
C PRO A 18 -10.49 8.84 -17.08
N GLU A 19 -10.90 10.11 -17.11
CA GLU A 19 -11.27 10.86 -15.90
C GLU A 19 -12.30 10.14 -15.05
N ALA A 20 -13.33 9.58 -15.69
CA ALA A 20 -14.39 8.86 -14.96
C ALA A 20 -13.83 7.64 -14.20
N GLU A 21 -12.87 6.92 -14.78
CA GLU A 21 -12.23 5.79 -14.09
C GLU A 21 -11.33 6.25 -12.96
N ARG A 22 -10.62 7.37 -13.13
CA ARG A 22 -9.81 7.94 -12.05
C ARG A 22 -10.67 8.37 -10.87
N GLU A 23 -11.82 8.97 -11.15
CA GLU A 23 -12.79 9.33 -10.11
C GLU A 23 -13.33 8.10 -9.39
N ALA A 24 -13.62 7.03 -10.14
CA ALA A 24 -14.08 5.78 -9.55
C ALA A 24 -13.02 5.16 -8.63
N VAL A 25 -11.75 5.17 -9.05
CA VAL A 25 -10.63 4.67 -8.23
C VAL A 25 -10.54 5.47 -6.93
N LEU A 26 -10.62 6.80 -7.00
CA LEU A 26 -10.57 7.65 -5.83
C LEU A 26 -11.74 7.38 -4.88
N ALA A 27 -12.94 7.22 -5.43
CA ALA A 27 -14.14 6.91 -4.64
C ALA A 27 -14.01 5.55 -3.93
N GLU A 28 -13.43 4.55 -4.60
CA GLU A 28 -13.21 3.23 -4.03
C GLU A 28 -12.18 3.26 -2.89
N PHE A 29 -11.09 4.03 -3.04
CA PHE A 29 -10.15 4.24 -1.94
C PHE A 29 -10.81 4.95 -0.77
N THR A 30 -11.60 5.97 -1.02
CA THR A 30 -12.33 6.69 0.02
C THR A 30 -13.27 5.74 0.77
N ALA A 31 -13.97 4.87 0.06
CA ALA A 31 -14.87 3.90 0.68
C ALA A 31 -14.11 2.93 1.60
N LEU A 32 -12.89 2.51 1.22
CA LEU A 32 -12.05 1.68 2.07
C LEU A 32 -11.59 2.42 3.32
N LEU A 33 -11.24 3.69 3.18
CA LEU A 33 -10.86 4.53 4.33
C LEU A 33 -12.01 4.70 5.31
N ASP A 34 -13.24 4.76 4.81
CA ASP A 34 -14.45 4.93 5.63
C ASP A 34 -14.95 3.61 6.21
N ASP A 35 -14.39 2.49 5.82
CA ASP A 35 -14.77 1.19 6.38
C ASP A 35 -14.38 1.17 7.87
N PRO A 36 -15.32 0.82 8.78
CA PRO A 36 -15.03 0.83 10.22
C PRO A 36 -13.92 -0.13 10.65
N ARG A 37 -13.56 -1.10 9.82
CA ARG A 37 -12.44 -2.00 10.09
C ARG A 37 -11.09 -1.36 9.80
N CYS A 38 -11.05 -0.29 9.00
CA CYS A 38 -9.82 0.44 8.73
C CYS A 38 -9.48 1.33 9.91
N VAL A 39 -8.41 1.00 10.64
CA VAL A 39 -8.00 1.74 11.84
C VAL A 39 -6.92 2.77 11.57
N ALA A 40 -6.15 2.61 10.51
CA ALA A 40 -5.13 3.57 10.07
C ALA A 40 -4.78 3.36 8.62
N SER A 41 -4.26 4.38 7.98
CA SER A 41 -3.78 4.32 6.61
C SER A 41 -2.74 5.39 6.36
N ALA A 42 -1.92 5.17 5.33
CA ALA A 42 -0.99 6.17 4.85
C ALA A 42 -0.79 6.00 3.35
N GLN A 43 -0.82 7.11 2.63
CA GLN A 43 -0.40 7.16 1.24
C GLN A 43 1.01 7.73 1.19
N LEU A 44 1.93 7.02 0.53
CA LEU A 44 3.31 7.45 0.42
C LEU A 44 3.50 8.33 -0.81
N GLN A 45 4.47 9.24 -0.72
CA GLN A 45 4.92 10.00 -1.88
C GLN A 45 5.64 9.06 -2.85
N PRO A 46 5.91 9.48 -4.10
CA PRO A 46 6.55 8.62 -5.09
C PRO A 46 7.85 7.98 -4.58
N ALA A 47 8.11 6.75 -5.04
CA ALA A 47 9.26 5.96 -4.58
C ALA A 47 10.60 6.68 -4.74
N GLU A 48 10.74 7.54 -5.75
CA GLU A 48 11.95 8.34 -6.00
C GLU A 48 12.26 9.33 -4.87
N THR A 49 11.30 9.63 -4.00
CA THR A 49 11.52 10.49 -2.83
C THR A 49 12.09 9.72 -1.64
N ALA A 50 12.22 8.40 -1.74
CA ALA A 50 12.68 7.56 -0.66
C ALA A 50 14.16 7.78 -0.35
N THR A 51 14.53 7.55 0.91
CA THR A 51 15.91 7.48 1.35
C THR A 51 16.05 6.21 2.18
N CYS A 52 17.06 5.41 1.87
CA CYS A 52 17.35 4.19 2.61
C CYS A 52 18.51 4.40 3.56
N VAL A 53 18.43 3.79 4.72
CA VAL A 53 19.47 3.90 5.77
C VAL A 53 19.95 2.50 6.13
N ARG A 54 21.27 2.33 6.17
CA ARG A 54 21.93 1.14 6.71
C ARG A 54 22.97 1.57 7.72
N VAL A 55 23.31 0.68 8.63
CA VAL A 55 24.45 0.87 9.54
C VAL A 55 25.42 -0.27 9.29
N ALA A 56 26.66 0.07 8.99
CA ALA A 56 27.72 -0.89 8.75
C ALA A 56 29.02 -0.38 9.40
N GLY A 57 29.69 -1.23 10.17
CA GLY A 57 30.94 -0.88 10.85
C GLY A 57 30.80 0.34 11.76
N GLY A 58 29.64 0.50 12.42
CA GLY A 58 29.35 1.65 13.28
C GLY A 58 29.04 2.94 12.53
N ARG A 59 28.91 2.89 11.20
CA ARG A 59 28.66 4.07 10.37
C ARG A 59 27.28 4.01 9.75
N THR A 60 26.60 5.13 9.72
CA THR A 60 25.31 5.29 9.05
C THR A 60 25.53 5.55 7.56
N LEU A 61 24.94 4.72 6.72
CA LEU A 61 24.99 4.84 5.26
C LEU A 61 23.59 5.20 4.76
N MET A 62 23.49 6.25 3.94
CA MET A 62 22.23 6.69 3.36
C MET A 62 22.29 6.60 1.85
N THR A 63 21.23 6.08 1.24
CA THR A 63 21.13 5.93 -0.22
C THR A 63 19.79 6.49 -0.67
N ASP A 64 19.78 7.33 -1.70
CA ASP A 64 18.56 7.85 -2.29
C ASP A 64 17.86 6.78 -3.12
N GLY A 65 16.53 6.81 -3.07
CA GLY A 65 15.69 5.89 -3.83
C GLY A 65 15.17 4.72 -2.98
N PRO A 66 14.22 3.95 -3.53
CA PRO A 66 13.63 2.82 -2.83
C PRO A 66 14.64 1.68 -2.67
N PHE A 67 14.49 0.91 -1.59
CA PHE A 67 15.34 -0.25 -1.33
C PHE A 67 15.20 -1.31 -2.43
N ALA A 68 13.97 -1.63 -2.82
CA ALA A 68 13.69 -2.63 -3.83
C ALA A 68 13.57 -1.97 -5.20
N ASP A 69 14.37 -2.43 -6.15
CA ASP A 69 14.30 -1.99 -7.55
C ASP A 69 13.38 -2.93 -8.31
N THR A 70 12.07 -2.70 -8.14
CA THR A 70 11.02 -3.53 -8.70
C THR A 70 10.08 -2.70 -9.55
N LYS A 71 9.35 -3.37 -10.45
CA LYS A 71 8.38 -2.74 -11.32
C LYS A 71 7.23 -2.13 -10.51
N GLU A 72 6.74 -2.89 -9.52
CA GLU A 72 5.74 -2.41 -8.57
C GLU A 72 6.44 -1.90 -7.32
N VAL A 73 6.03 -0.73 -6.86
CA VAL A 73 6.60 -0.10 -5.67
C VAL A 73 5.54 0.05 -4.59
N LEU A 74 5.98 0.05 -3.34
CA LEU A 74 5.10 0.30 -2.21
C LEU A 74 4.59 1.74 -2.28
N GLY A 75 3.27 1.90 -2.39
CA GLY A 75 2.64 3.21 -2.51
C GLY A 75 1.78 3.61 -1.33
N GLY A 76 1.48 2.68 -0.44
CA GLY A 76 0.65 2.98 0.72
C GLY A 76 0.32 1.73 1.52
N LEU A 77 -0.35 1.94 2.63
CA LEU A 77 -0.77 0.84 3.47
C LEU A 77 -2.06 1.16 4.22
N PHE A 78 -2.78 0.10 4.56
CA PHE A 78 -3.89 0.14 5.51
C PHE A 78 -3.57 -0.78 6.68
N LEU A 79 -4.01 -0.38 7.87
CA LEU A 79 -4.12 -1.28 9.01
C LEU A 79 -5.60 -1.54 9.25
N VAL A 80 -5.98 -2.80 9.30
CA VAL A 80 -7.39 -3.18 9.50
C VAL A 80 -7.52 -4.12 10.69
N GLU A 81 -8.64 -3.97 11.40
CA GLU A 81 -9.04 -4.89 12.46
C GLU A 81 -10.12 -5.80 11.90
N ALA A 82 -9.89 -7.10 11.94
CA ALA A 82 -10.82 -8.07 11.37
C ALA A 82 -10.83 -9.36 12.19
N ALA A 83 -11.90 -10.12 12.04
CA ALA A 83 -12.06 -11.37 12.77
C ALA A 83 -11.12 -12.46 12.27
N ASN A 84 -10.87 -12.51 10.96
CA ASN A 84 -10.08 -13.55 10.34
C ASN A 84 -9.49 -13.09 9.00
N LEU A 85 -8.63 -13.90 8.43
CA LEU A 85 -7.97 -13.62 7.16
C LEU A 85 -8.95 -13.50 6.00
N ASP A 86 -9.97 -14.34 5.93
CA ASP A 86 -10.94 -14.31 4.83
C ASP A 86 -11.62 -12.95 4.70
N GLU A 87 -11.97 -12.35 5.84
CA GLU A 87 -12.56 -11.01 5.88
C GLU A 87 -11.60 -9.95 5.32
N VAL A 88 -10.33 -10.06 5.66
CA VAL A 88 -9.30 -9.13 5.18
C VAL A 88 -9.05 -9.30 3.68
N LEU A 89 -9.06 -10.54 3.18
CA LEU A 89 -8.87 -10.81 1.75
C LEU A 89 -9.98 -10.20 0.90
N GLU A 90 -11.21 -10.15 1.40
CA GLU A 90 -12.29 -9.45 0.72
C GLU A 90 -12.00 -7.95 0.61
N LEU A 91 -11.51 -7.34 1.68
CA LEU A 91 -11.11 -5.93 1.65
C LEU A 91 -9.95 -5.70 0.68
N ALA A 92 -8.94 -6.55 0.74
CA ALA A 92 -7.74 -6.44 -0.11
C ALA A 92 -8.12 -6.51 -1.59
N ALA A 93 -9.04 -7.39 -1.97
CA ALA A 93 -9.49 -7.54 -3.34
C ALA A 93 -10.23 -6.30 -3.86
N ARG A 94 -10.75 -5.46 -2.97
CA ARG A 94 -11.43 -4.21 -3.33
C ARG A 94 -10.48 -3.04 -3.54
N VAL A 95 -9.19 -3.19 -3.20
CA VAL A 95 -8.21 -2.13 -3.44
C VAL A 95 -8.00 -1.97 -4.94
N PRO A 96 -8.20 -0.76 -5.49
CA PRO A 96 -8.23 -0.56 -6.95
C PRO A 96 -7.01 -1.04 -7.70
N VAL A 97 -5.80 -0.99 -7.10
CA VAL A 97 -4.57 -1.40 -7.78
C VAL A 97 -4.62 -2.84 -8.30
N THR A 98 -5.43 -3.70 -7.67
CA THR A 98 -5.55 -5.11 -8.08
C THR A 98 -6.11 -5.29 -9.49
N ARG A 99 -6.89 -4.30 -9.97
CA ARG A 99 -7.43 -4.32 -11.35
C ARG A 99 -6.44 -3.83 -12.39
N PHE A 100 -5.35 -3.20 -11.97
CA PHE A 100 -4.38 -2.56 -12.86
C PHE A 100 -2.99 -3.19 -12.76
N GLY A 101 -2.95 -4.47 -12.42
CA GLY A 101 -1.70 -5.21 -12.32
C GLY A 101 -0.95 -5.05 -11.02
N GLY A 102 -1.52 -4.30 -10.07
CA GLY A 102 -0.92 -4.14 -8.74
C GLY A 102 -1.22 -5.30 -7.83
N VAL A 103 -0.61 -5.28 -6.66
CA VAL A 103 -0.71 -6.34 -5.66
C VAL A 103 -0.94 -5.74 -4.29
N VAL A 104 -1.77 -6.38 -3.49
CA VAL A 104 -1.91 -6.06 -2.08
C VAL A 104 -1.36 -7.24 -1.28
N GLU A 105 -0.30 -6.97 -0.54
CA GLU A 105 0.28 -7.97 0.35
C GLU A 105 -0.39 -7.84 1.71
N VAL A 106 -1.00 -8.94 2.18
CA VAL A 106 -1.70 -8.97 3.47
C VAL A 106 -0.82 -9.70 4.47
N ARG A 107 -0.58 -9.06 5.61
CA ARG A 107 0.28 -9.65 6.64
C ARG A 107 -0.30 -9.39 8.03
N PRO A 108 -0.47 -10.45 8.86
CA PRO A 108 -0.90 -10.27 10.24
C PRO A 108 0.10 -9.39 11.01
N VAL A 109 -0.43 -8.51 11.84
CA VAL A 109 0.41 -7.67 12.72
C VAL A 109 0.70 -8.44 14.00
N VAL A 110 1.93 -8.35 14.47
CA VAL A 110 2.34 -9.01 15.71
C VAL A 110 1.56 -8.43 16.88
N THR A 111 0.96 -9.30 17.66
CA THR A 111 0.28 -8.93 18.91
C THR A 111 1.32 -8.93 20.04
N ARG A 112 1.36 -7.86 20.81
CA ARG A 112 2.32 -7.70 21.92
C ARG A 112 1.64 -7.40 23.22
#